data_6531bee156bb9488c40b48703f65ba3c
#
_entry.id   6531bee156bb9488c40b48703f65ba3c
#
_cell.length_a   1.000
_cell.length_b   1.000
_cell.length_c   1.000
_cell.angle_alpha   90.00
_cell.angle_beta   90.00
_cell.angle_gamma   90.00
#
_symmetry.space_group_name_H-M   'P 1'
#
loop_
_entity.id
_entity.type
_entity.pdbx_description
1 polymer ?
#
loop_
_entity_poly.entity_id
_entity_poly.type
_entity_poly.pdbx_seq_one_letter_code
_entity_poly.pdbx_strand_id
1 'polypeptide(L)'
;MIFNKKSFSEEEKKDQEKGQDELFTTLMAEPPRPELRMTGIYGDVTEDRCSEAVYGLMALHLTGTEKVLSDPEDEDSEIIETYQPIDFIISSHGGLAADMFSVYDVIRDLRDRTPIHTKGLGKVISAGVLLLASGTKGERRIGKYCRVMIHGVMAGQHGYLADVENEFKETRAIQRMYVKALSDETNMSETYVRKLMNRKTNVYLDAEEAVKLGIADIIL
;
A
#
# COMPACT_ATOMS: atom_id res chain seq x y z
N MET A 1 -72.12 -15.04 18.22
CA MET A 1 -70.69 -15.21 18.58
C MET A 1 -70.04 -13.83 18.62
N ILE A 2 -69.75 -13.37 19.84
CA ILE A 2 -69.15 -12.02 20.05
C ILE A 2 -67.64 -12.21 20.02
N PHE A 3 -66.97 -11.65 19.02
CA PHE A 3 -65.53 -11.63 18.97
C PHE A 3 -64.97 -10.59 19.93
N ASN A 4 -64.32 -11.04 20.99
CA ASN A 4 -63.65 -10.24 21.98
C ASN A 4 -62.41 -9.60 21.36
N LYS A 5 -62.45 -8.31 21.05
CA LYS A 5 -61.26 -7.52 20.68
C LYS A 5 -60.40 -7.33 21.94
N LYS A 6 -59.30 -8.06 22.04
CA LYS A 6 -58.25 -7.75 23.02
C LYS A 6 -57.75 -6.33 22.77
N SER A 7 -57.97 -5.43 23.67
CA SER A 7 -57.32 -4.13 23.69
C SER A 7 -55.91 -4.28 24.27
N PHE A 8 -54.92 -4.01 23.48
CA PHE A 8 -53.54 -3.96 23.97
C PHE A 8 -53.35 -2.71 24.88
N SER A 9 -52.54 -2.85 25.94
CA SER A 9 -52.14 -1.73 26.80
C SER A 9 -51.34 -0.71 26.03
N GLU A 10 -51.33 0.53 26.52
CA GLU A 10 -50.57 1.62 25.88
C GLU A 10 -49.05 1.33 25.83
N GLU A 11 -48.52 0.56 26.80
CA GLU A 11 -47.13 0.11 26.82
C GLU A 11 -46.88 -0.94 25.72
N GLU A 12 -47.75 -1.93 25.55
CA GLU A 12 -47.63 -2.93 24.48
C GLU A 12 -47.71 -2.33 23.07
N LYS A 13 -48.44 -1.22 22.89
CA LYS A 13 -48.49 -0.48 21.63
C LYS A 13 -47.16 0.30 21.36
N LYS A 14 -46.59 0.91 22.40
CA LYS A 14 -45.33 1.63 22.31
C LYS A 14 -44.15 0.71 22.02
N ASP A 15 -44.14 -0.53 22.58
CA ASP A 15 -43.11 -1.52 22.33
C ASP A 15 -43.23 -2.10 20.93
N GLN A 16 -44.47 -2.28 20.40
CA GLN A 16 -44.69 -2.70 19.01
C GLN A 16 -44.29 -1.60 17.99
N GLU A 17 -44.60 -0.33 18.27
CA GLU A 17 -44.17 0.79 17.43
C GLU A 17 -42.66 0.95 17.42
N LYS A 18 -41.97 0.86 18.58
CA LYS A 18 -40.49 0.85 18.63
C LYS A 18 -39.88 -0.30 17.88
N GLY A 19 -40.40 -1.49 18.03
CA GLY A 19 -39.90 -2.67 17.30
C GLY A 19 -40.10 -2.57 15.79
N GLN A 20 -41.18 -1.92 15.33
CA GLN A 20 -41.43 -1.68 13.90
C GLN A 20 -40.50 -0.58 13.35
N ASP A 21 -40.25 0.48 14.11
CA ASP A 21 -39.33 1.56 13.70
C ASP A 21 -37.87 1.07 13.64
N GLU A 22 -37.43 0.26 14.62
CA GLU A 22 -36.11 -0.36 14.59
C GLU A 22 -35.95 -1.34 13.42
N LEU A 23 -36.97 -2.18 13.15
CA LEU A 23 -36.99 -3.10 12.02
C LEU A 23 -36.97 -2.34 10.69
N PHE A 24 -37.79 -1.28 10.56
CA PHE A 24 -37.83 -0.42 9.38
C PHE A 24 -36.50 0.30 9.15
N THR A 25 -35.89 0.84 10.20
CA THR A 25 -34.56 1.48 10.14
C THR A 25 -33.50 0.48 9.72
N THR A 26 -33.55 -0.76 10.23
CA THR A 26 -32.61 -1.83 9.86
C THR A 26 -32.81 -2.29 8.42
N LEU A 27 -34.05 -2.40 7.95
CA LEU A 27 -34.37 -2.81 6.58
C LEU A 27 -34.06 -1.72 5.53
N MET A 28 -34.12 -0.44 5.94
CA MET A 28 -33.78 0.69 5.08
C MET A 28 -32.33 1.14 5.19
N ALA A 29 -31.56 0.59 6.14
CA ALA A 29 -30.11 0.81 6.19
C ALA A 29 -29.49 0.23 4.91
N GLU A 30 -28.86 1.09 4.10
CA GLU A 30 -28.07 0.60 2.97
C GLU A 30 -27.05 -0.42 3.52
N PRO A 31 -26.89 -1.59 2.87
CA PRO A 31 -25.85 -2.52 3.28
C PRO A 31 -24.52 -1.78 3.29
N PRO A 32 -23.69 -2.01 4.32
CA PRO A 32 -22.40 -1.33 4.41
C PRO A 32 -21.66 -1.55 3.08
N ARG A 33 -21.36 -0.46 2.38
CA ARG A 33 -20.55 -0.54 1.15
C ARG A 33 -19.19 -1.06 1.55
N PRO A 34 -18.64 -2.05 0.83
CA PRO A 34 -17.29 -2.51 1.12
C PRO A 34 -16.35 -1.32 1.06
N GLU A 35 -15.66 -1.04 2.14
CA GLU A 35 -14.70 0.06 2.21
C GLU A 35 -13.55 -0.22 1.25
N LEU A 36 -13.31 0.69 0.31
CA LEU A 36 -12.21 0.57 -0.64
C LEU A 36 -10.90 0.98 0.05
N ARG A 37 -10.16 -0.01 0.53
CA ARG A 37 -8.89 0.21 1.23
C ARG A 37 -7.72 0.17 0.26
N MET A 38 -7.63 1.20 -0.59
CA MET A 38 -6.66 1.24 -1.66
C MET A 38 -6.13 2.67 -1.86
N THR A 39 -4.83 2.78 -2.09
CA THR A 39 -4.14 3.98 -2.60
C THR A 39 -3.01 3.55 -3.54
N GLY A 40 -2.18 4.47 -4.02
CA GLY A 40 -1.04 4.09 -4.86
C GLY A 40 -0.52 5.21 -5.75
N ILE A 41 0.40 4.84 -6.66
CA ILE A 41 1.00 5.76 -7.63
C ILE A 41 0.69 5.26 -9.04
N TYR A 42 -0.08 6.04 -9.78
CA TYR A 42 -0.35 5.84 -11.18
C TYR A 42 0.21 7.02 -11.99
N GLY A 43 1.23 6.78 -12.82
CA GLY A 43 1.99 7.79 -13.55
C GLY A 43 3.37 8.04 -12.93
N ASP A 44 3.93 9.23 -13.13
CA ASP A 44 5.28 9.54 -12.66
C ASP A 44 5.33 9.74 -11.14
N VAL A 45 6.46 9.38 -10.54
CA VAL A 45 6.76 9.61 -9.11
C VAL A 45 7.13 11.08 -8.96
N THR A 46 6.18 11.87 -8.46
CA THR A 46 6.28 13.31 -8.24
C THR A 46 5.87 13.65 -6.82
N GLU A 47 6.24 14.84 -6.34
CA GLU A 47 5.89 15.33 -5.01
C GLU A 47 4.37 15.23 -4.74
N ASP A 48 3.55 15.73 -5.66
CA ASP A 48 2.08 15.71 -5.51
C ASP A 48 1.53 14.28 -5.33
N ARG A 49 1.95 13.35 -6.21
CA ARG A 49 1.45 11.95 -6.16
C ARG A 49 1.98 11.20 -4.96
N CYS A 50 3.20 11.48 -4.54
CA CYS A 50 3.78 10.86 -3.36
C CYS A 50 3.15 11.38 -2.08
N SER A 51 2.86 12.67 -2.00
CA SER A 51 2.13 13.25 -0.86
C SER A 51 0.72 12.66 -0.74
N GLU A 52 -0.03 12.55 -1.84
CA GLU A 52 -1.35 11.89 -1.87
C GLU A 52 -1.24 10.42 -1.41
N ALA A 53 -0.23 9.69 -1.88
CA ALA A 53 -0.02 8.29 -1.50
C ALA A 53 0.34 8.15 -0.01
N VAL A 54 1.19 9.02 0.53
CA VAL A 54 1.57 9.06 1.94
C VAL A 54 0.37 9.34 2.83
N TYR A 55 -0.39 10.42 2.55
CA TYR A 55 -1.60 10.73 3.31
C TYR A 55 -2.66 9.64 3.19
N GLY A 56 -2.81 9.05 2.00
CA GLY A 56 -3.72 7.92 1.77
C GLY A 56 -3.35 6.70 2.61
N LEU A 57 -2.06 6.31 2.65
CA LEU A 57 -1.57 5.21 3.48
C LEU A 57 -1.83 5.47 4.97
N MET A 58 -1.52 6.67 5.45
CA MET A 58 -1.73 7.04 6.86
C MET A 58 -3.22 7.06 7.24
N ALA A 59 -4.07 7.62 6.38
CA ALA A 59 -5.52 7.64 6.60
C ALA A 59 -6.12 6.23 6.63
N LEU A 60 -5.74 5.37 5.68
CA LEU A 60 -6.18 3.98 5.63
C LEU A 60 -5.66 3.17 6.82
N HIS A 61 -4.44 3.42 7.30
CA HIS A 61 -3.93 2.80 8.51
C HIS A 61 -4.80 3.15 9.71
N LEU A 62 -5.07 4.44 9.93
CA LEU A 62 -5.86 4.92 11.07
C LEU A 62 -7.32 4.44 11.03
N THR A 63 -7.95 4.43 9.85
CA THR A 63 -9.35 3.99 9.69
C THR A 63 -9.52 2.47 9.70
N GLY A 64 -8.45 1.71 9.47
CA GLY A 64 -8.47 0.25 9.47
C GLY A 64 -8.00 -0.39 10.77
N THR A 65 -7.83 0.39 11.83
CA THR A 65 -7.49 -0.12 13.16
C THR A 65 -8.75 -0.58 13.87
N GLU A 66 -8.79 -1.85 14.28
CA GLU A 66 -9.91 -2.45 15.00
C GLU A 66 -9.42 -3.00 16.34
N LYS A 67 -10.28 -2.92 17.37
CA LYS A 67 -10.04 -3.54 18.67
C LYS A 67 -10.87 -4.81 18.74
N VAL A 68 -10.21 -5.94 18.88
CA VAL A 68 -10.85 -7.26 18.95
C VAL A 68 -10.36 -8.00 20.20
N LEU A 69 -11.15 -8.95 20.67
CA LEU A 69 -10.71 -9.89 21.72
C LEU A 69 -9.63 -10.80 21.14
N SER A 70 -8.58 -11.08 21.92
CA SER A 70 -7.50 -11.99 21.50
C SER A 70 -8.00 -13.43 21.32
N ASP A 71 -9.03 -13.82 22.06
CA ASP A 71 -9.82 -15.03 21.87
C ASP A 71 -11.30 -14.65 21.74
N PRO A 72 -11.91 -14.80 20.56
CA PRO A 72 -13.33 -14.46 20.35
C PRO A 72 -14.30 -15.32 21.16
N GLU A 73 -13.86 -16.50 21.67
CA GLU A 73 -14.69 -17.42 22.48
C GLU A 73 -14.58 -17.12 23.99
N ASP A 74 -13.64 -16.26 24.40
CA ASP A 74 -13.40 -15.83 25.79
C ASP A 74 -13.64 -14.32 25.93
N GLU A 75 -14.79 -13.93 26.51
CA GLU A 75 -15.17 -12.53 26.73
C GLU A 75 -14.20 -11.79 27.70
N ASP A 76 -13.45 -12.51 28.51
CA ASP A 76 -12.47 -11.97 29.46
C ASP A 76 -11.05 -11.92 28.87
N SER A 77 -10.86 -12.33 27.60
CA SER A 77 -9.58 -12.27 26.92
C SER A 77 -9.09 -10.84 26.69
N GLU A 78 -7.79 -10.67 26.48
CA GLU A 78 -7.19 -9.34 26.23
C GLU A 78 -7.75 -8.71 24.95
N ILE A 79 -7.97 -7.38 24.99
CA ILE A 79 -8.28 -6.59 23.79
C ILE A 79 -6.98 -6.31 23.04
N ILE A 80 -6.88 -6.76 21.81
CA ILE A 80 -5.75 -6.49 20.92
C ILE A 80 -6.17 -5.58 19.78
N GLU A 81 -5.21 -4.82 19.24
CA GLU A 81 -5.41 -4.02 18.03
C GLU A 81 -5.04 -4.86 16.79
N THR A 82 -5.95 -4.92 15.85
CA THR A 82 -5.74 -5.51 14.53
C THR A 82 -5.83 -4.44 13.45
N TYR A 83 -5.21 -4.70 12.31
CA TYR A 83 -5.11 -3.72 11.23
C TYR A 83 -5.54 -4.35 9.92
N GLN A 84 -6.54 -3.77 9.28
CA GLN A 84 -6.99 -4.21 7.97
C GLN A 84 -5.96 -3.93 6.89
N PRO A 85 -5.72 -4.84 5.94
CA PRO A 85 -4.73 -4.66 4.88
C PRO A 85 -5.07 -3.48 3.96
N ILE A 86 -4.02 -2.92 3.35
CA ILE A 86 -4.12 -1.82 2.38
C ILE A 86 -3.55 -2.32 1.05
N ASP A 87 -4.32 -2.15 -0.03
CA ASP A 87 -3.84 -2.35 -1.39
C ASP A 87 -3.10 -1.09 -1.88
N PHE A 88 -1.83 -1.27 -2.30
CA PHE A 88 -1.01 -0.19 -2.86
C PHE A 88 -0.70 -0.45 -4.33
N ILE A 89 -1.34 0.31 -5.23
CA ILE A 89 -1.25 0.11 -6.67
C ILE A 89 -0.08 0.91 -7.25
N ILE A 90 0.73 0.28 -8.11
CA ILE A 90 1.85 0.92 -8.78
C ILE A 90 1.76 0.68 -10.29
N SER A 91 1.68 1.77 -11.06
CA SER A 91 1.83 1.78 -12.52
C SER A 91 2.61 3.02 -12.93
N SER A 92 3.95 2.94 -12.94
CA SER A 92 4.81 4.13 -13.01
C SER A 92 6.04 3.92 -13.90
N HIS A 93 6.47 5.01 -14.57
CA HIS A 93 7.80 5.08 -15.21
C HIS A 93 8.92 5.45 -14.21
N GLY A 94 8.61 5.67 -12.94
CA GLY A 94 9.53 6.18 -11.95
C GLY A 94 9.47 7.70 -11.85
N GLY A 95 10.51 8.32 -11.31
CA GLY A 95 10.58 9.77 -11.11
C GLY A 95 11.54 10.17 -10.00
N LEU A 96 11.15 11.14 -9.17
CA LEU A 96 12.01 11.78 -8.18
C LEU A 96 12.34 10.81 -7.02
N ALA A 97 13.63 10.69 -6.74
CA ALA A 97 14.13 9.72 -5.75
C ALA A 97 13.76 10.10 -4.31
N ALA A 98 13.78 11.39 -3.97
CA ALA A 98 13.41 11.86 -2.64
C ALA A 98 11.93 11.55 -2.33
N ASP A 99 11.05 11.80 -3.30
CA ASP A 99 9.61 11.55 -3.16
C ASP A 99 9.31 10.05 -3.09
N MET A 100 10.01 9.23 -3.89
CA MET A 100 9.97 7.77 -3.78
C MET A 100 10.34 7.30 -2.36
N PHE A 101 11.43 7.85 -1.77
CA PHE A 101 11.85 7.45 -0.44
C PHE A 101 10.84 7.86 0.63
N SER A 102 10.14 8.99 0.47
CA SER A 102 9.07 9.37 1.42
C SER A 102 7.95 8.32 1.50
N VAL A 103 7.52 7.80 0.36
CA VAL A 103 6.52 6.71 0.30
C VAL A 103 7.09 5.39 0.82
N TYR A 104 8.34 5.08 0.45
CA TYR A 104 9.03 3.88 0.91
C TYR A 104 9.16 3.82 2.42
N ASP A 105 9.55 4.92 3.06
CA ASP A 105 9.71 5.02 4.51
C ASP A 105 8.36 4.85 5.24
N VAL A 106 7.29 5.44 4.71
CA VAL A 106 5.93 5.27 5.26
C VAL A 106 5.45 3.81 5.12
N ILE A 107 5.65 3.18 3.96
CA ILE A 107 5.31 1.76 3.79
C ILE A 107 6.06 0.91 4.82
N ARG A 108 7.35 1.17 5.03
CA ARG A 108 8.16 0.42 6.00
C ARG A 108 7.72 0.62 7.44
N ASP A 109 7.34 1.86 7.81
CA ASP A 109 6.84 2.16 9.15
C ASP A 109 5.51 1.44 9.44
N LEU A 110 4.63 1.37 8.44
CA LEU A 110 3.29 0.80 8.62
C LEU A 110 3.22 -0.72 8.47
N ARG A 111 3.98 -1.31 7.56
CA ARG A 111 3.78 -2.71 7.11
C ARG A 111 3.98 -3.78 8.18
N ASP A 112 4.66 -3.47 9.28
CA ASP A 112 4.86 -4.40 10.39
C ASP A 112 3.57 -4.54 11.24
N ARG A 113 2.65 -3.59 11.12
CA ARG A 113 1.34 -3.58 11.81
C ARG A 113 0.20 -3.75 10.80
N THR A 114 0.20 -2.96 9.74
CA THR A 114 -0.83 -2.96 8.68
C THR A 114 -0.27 -3.64 7.44
N PRO A 115 -0.77 -4.81 7.03
CA PRO A 115 -0.31 -5.45 5.81
C PRO A 115 -0.48 -4.54 4.58
N ILE A 116 0.60 -4.26 3.87
CA ILE A 116 0.60 -3.46 2.63
C ILE A 116 0.77 -4.40 1.43
N HIS A 117 -0.32 -4.65 0.72
CA HIS A 117 -0.34 -5.49 -0.47
C HIS A 117 0.01 -4.65 -1.70
N THR A 118 1.28 -4.60 -2.08
CA THR A 118 1.70 -3.87 -3.28
C THR A 118 1.29 -4.62 -4.56
N LYS A 119 0.81 -3.88 -5.58
CA LYS A 119 0.36 -4.44 -6.86
C LYS A 119 0.96 -3.68 -8.03
N GLY A 120 1.93 -4.29 -8.72
CA GLY A 120 2.53 -3.74 -9.95
C GLY A 120 1.68 -4.04 -11.18
N LEU A 121 1.20 -3.01 -11.88
CA LEU A 121 0.32 -3.16 -13.04
C LEU A 121 0.87 -2.43 -14.27
N GLY A 122 0.90 -3.12 -15.42
CA GLY A 122 1.32 -2.58 -16.71
C GLY A 122 2.82 -2.27 -16.76
N LYS A 123 3.29 -1.32 -15.95
CA LYS A 123 4.70 -0.93 -15.87
C LYS A 123 5.14 -0.55 -14.46
N VAL A 124 6.29 -1.04 -14.06
CA VAL A 124 6.94 -0.71 -12.79
C VAL A 124 8.42 -0.43 -13.09
N ILE A 125 8.75 0.83 -13.25
CA ILE A 125 10.03 1.27 -13.79
C ILE A 125 10.75 2.15 -12.77
N SER A 126 12.10 1.98 -12.64
CA SER A 126 12.95 2.87 -11.84
C SER A 126 12.49 2.96 -10.37
N ALA A 127 12.14 4.14 -9.88
CA ALA A 127 11.61 4.37 -8.53
C ALA A 127 10.44 3.42 -8.17
N GLY A 128 9.58 3.08 -9.14
CA GLY A 128 8.46 2.17 -8.93
C GLY A 128 8.86 0.76 -8.49
N VAL A 129 10.07 0.32 -8.86
CA VAL A 129 10.57 -1.03 -8.52
C VAL A 129 10.78 -1.18 -7.01
N LEU A 130 11.36 -0.17 -6.37
CA LEU A 130 11.53 -0.19 -4.91
C LEU A 130 10.18 -0.13 -4.20
N LEU A 131 9.24 0.69 -4.70
CA LEU A 131 7.89 0.78 -4.13
C LEU A 131 7.13 -0.56 -4.24
N LEU A 132 7.26 -1.29 -5.36
CA LEU A 132 6.67 -2.62 -5.47
C LEU A 132 7.31 -3.60 -4.48
N ALA A 133 8.64 -3.57 -4.36
CA ALA A 133 9.39 -4.45 -3.48
C ALA A 133 9.17 -4.15 -1.98
N SER A 134 8.72 -2.93 -1.62
CA SER A 134 8.56 -2.48 -0.23
C SER A 134 7.33 -3.04 0.50
N GLY A 135 6.38 -3.65 -0.19
CA GLY A 135 5.19 -4.23 0.43
C GLY A 135 5.48 -5.36 1.43
N THR A 136 4.44 -5.79 2.13
CA THR A 136 4.51 -6.94 3.03
C THR A 136 4.96 -8.18 2.27
N LYS A 137 6.00 -8.84 2.77
CA LYS A 137 6.56 -10.06 2.14
C LYS A 137 5.50 -11.15 2.05
N GLY A 138 5.41 -11.81 0.89
CA GLY A 138 4.39 -12.79 0.56
C GLY A 138 3.13 -12.18 -0.08
N GLU A 139 2.95 -10.84 0.01
CA GLU A 139 1.75 -10.15 -0.49
C GLU A 139 2.03 -9.14 -1.61
N ARG A 140 3.28 -9.11 -2.12
CA ARG A 140 3.66 -8.26 -3.23
C ARG A 140 3.27 -8.92 -4.55
N ARG A 141 2.37 -8.28 -5.30
CA ARG A 141 1.73 -8.85 -6.47
C ARG A 141 2.15 -8.13 -7.75
N ILE A 142 2.25 -8.86 -8.84
CA ILE A 142 2.59 -8.29 -10.15
C ILE A 142 1.66 -8.86 -11.23
N GLY A 143 1.13 -7.99 -12.09
CA GLY A 143 0.33 -8.40 -13.24
C GLY A 143 1.17 -9.20 -14.24
N LYS A 144 0.60 -10.28 -14.79
CA LYS A 144 1.27 -11.19 -15.75
C LYS A 144 1.98 -10.46 -16.91
N TYR A 145 1.41 -9.37 -17.39
CA TYR A 145 1.96 -8.58 -18.50
C TYR A 145 2.65 -7.29 -18.03
N CYS A 146 2.88 -7.14 -16.74
CA CYS A 146 3.60 -5.99 -16.21
C CYS A 146 5.09 -6.08 -16.60
N ARG A 147 5.67 -4.94 -17.03
CA ARG A 147 7.10 -4.84 -17.33
C ARG A 147 7.80 -4.08 -16.21
N VAL A 148 8.82 -4.68 -15.66
CA VAL A 148 9.72 -4.07 -14.68
C VAL A 148 10.97 -3.58 -15.38
N MET A 149 11.53 -2.43 -14.97
CA MET A 149 12.79 -1.95 -15.53
C MET A 149 13.65 -1.30 -14.45
N ILE A 150 14.92 -1.73 -14.42
CA ILE A 150 15.95 -1.21 -13.51
C ILE A 150 17.02 -0.50 -14.34
N HIS A 151 17.42 0.69 -13.88
CA HIS A 151 18.54 1.47 -14.44
C HIS A 151 19.25 2.26 -13.34
N GLY A 152 20.40 2.83 -13.63
CA GLY A 152 21.14 3.73 -12.74
C GLY A 152 20.40 5.05 -12.51
N VAL A 153 20.68 5.70 -11.39
CA VAL A 153 20.14 7.04 -11.11
C VAL A 153 20.59 8.01 -12.20
N MET A 154 19.65 8.75 -12.76
CA MET A 154 19.92 9.81 -13.72
C MET A 154 19.88 11.15 -13.00
N ALA A 155 20.86 11.99 -13.27
CA ALA A 155 20.90 13.36 -12.81
C ALA A 155 21.47 14.25 -13.92
N GLY A 156 21.03 15.49 -13.94
CA GLY A 156 21.59 16.53 -14.79
C GLY A 156 21.79 17.80 -13.97
N GLN A 157 22.98 18.37 -13.97
CA GLN A 157 23.29 19.55 -13.20
C GLN A 157 24.15 20.52 -13.98
N HIS A 158 23.93 21.80 -13.78
CA HIS A 158 24.72 22.89 -14.34
C HIS A 158 24.83 24.02 -13.31
N GLY A 159 25.92 24.75 -13.35
CA GLY A 159 26.18 25.83 -12.40
C GLY A 159 27.67 26.02 -12.10
N TYR A 160 28.00 26.57 -10.95
CA TYR A 160 29.38 26.67 -10.49
C TYR A 160 29.96 25.29 -10.22
N LEU A 161 31.28 25.10 -10.49
CA LEU A 161 31.95 23.80 -10.33
C LEU A 161 31.72 23.18 -8.95
N ALA A 162 31.84 23.98 -7.89
CA ALA A 162 31.64 23.48 -6.52
C ALA A 162 30.22 22.93 -6.28
N ASP A 163 29.20 23.59 -6.85
CA ASP A 163 27.81 23.12 -6.74
C ASP A 163 27.61 21.82 -7.53
N VAL A 164 28.14 21.76 -8.75
CA VAL A 164 28.08 20.55 -9.58
C VAL A 164 28.74 19.34 -8.89
N GLU A 165 29.92 19.55 -8.28
CA GLU A 165 30.61 18.50 -7.53
C GLU A 165 29.82 18.05 -6.30
N ASN A 166 29.16 18.98 -5.61
CA ASN A 166 28.33 18.65 -4.44
C ASN A 166 27.10 17.84 -4.83
N GLU A 167 26.38 18.27 -5.85
CA GLU A 167 25.22 17.56 -6.40
C GLU A 167 25.57 16.15 -6.93
N PHE A 168 26.78 16.02 -7.50
CA PHE A 168 27.25 14.71 -7.92
C PHE A 168 27.53 13.76 -6.74
N LYS A 169 28.01 14.28 -5.61
CA LYS A 169 28.17 13.50 -4.37
C LYS A 169 26.81 13.05 -3.84
N GLU A 170 25.81 13.93 -3.85
CA GLU A 170 24.45 13.63 -3.42
C GLU A 170 23.79 12.59 -4.33
N THR A 171 23.88 12.73 -5.65
CA THR A 171 23.40 11.73 -6.61
C THR A 171 24.00 10.34 -6.34
N ARG A 172 25.29 10.28 -6.02
CA ARG A 172 25.94 9.02 -5.62
C ARG A 172 25.41 8.49 -4.27
N ALA A 173 25.10 9.37 -3.33
CA ALA A 173 24.48 8.96 -2.06
C ALA A 173 23.10 8.36 -2.29
N ILE A 174 22.25 9.01 -3.05
CA ILE A 174 20.92 8.52 -3.46
C ILE A 174 21.04 7.14 -4.14
N GLN A 175 21.99 6.97 -5.07
CA GLN A 175 22.18 5.66 -5.72
C GLN A 175 22.60 4.56 -4.71
N ARG A 176 23.46 4.88 -3.73
CA ARG A 176 23.83 3.93 -2.68
C ARG A 176 22.62 3.55 -1.80
N MET A 177 21.80 4.53 -1.42
CA MET A 177 20.57 4.30 -0.64
C MET A 177 19.61 3.41 -1.40
N TYR A 178 19.37 3.68 -2.69
CA TYR A 178 18.50 2.84 -3.53
C TYR A 178 19.02 1.40 -3.65
N VAL A 179 20.33 1.22 -3.89
CA VAL A 179 20.96 -0.11 -3.94
C VAL A 179 20.74 -0.88 -2.64
N LYS A 180 20.98 -0.21 -1.51
CA LYS A 180 20.80 -0.82 -0.19
C LYS A 180 19.34 -1.20 0.04
N ALA A 181 18.42 -0.26 -0.15
CA ALA A 181 16.99 -0.48 0.05
C ALA A 181 16.47 -1.62 -0.85
N LEU A 182 16.81 -1.62 -2.14
CA LEU A 182 16.37 -2.68 -3.06
C LEU A 182 16.97 -4.05 -2.70
N SER A 183 18.21 -4.09 -2.19
CA SER A 183 18.82 -5.34 -1.70
C SER A 183 18.12 -5.85 -0.43
N ASP A 184 17.73 -4.97 0.49
CA ASP A 184 17.01 -5.34 1.72
C ASP A 184 15.62 -5.89 1.44
N GLU A 185 14.99 -5.39 0.38
CA GLU A 185 13.61 -5.76 0.01
C GLU A 185 13.51 -6.95 -0.96
N THR A 186 14.60 -7.42 -1.53
CA THR A 186 14.58 -8.45 -2.59
C THR A 186 15.54 -9.60 -2.29
N ASN A 187 15.61 -10.58 -3.19
CA ASN A 187 16.60 -11.67 -3.16
C ASN A 187 17.94 -11.28 -3.76
N MET A 188 18.11 -10.01 -4.17
CA MET A 188 19.32 -9.52 -4.83
C MET A 188 20.33 -9.00 -3.81
N SER A 189 21.60 -9.42 -3.93
CA SER A 189 22.68 -8.78 -3.16
C SER A 189 22.95 -7.36 -3.66
N GLU A 190 23.47 -6.48 -2.80
CA GLU A 190 23.91 -5.14 -3.21
C GLU A 190 24.86 -5.16 -4.42
N THR A 191 25.76 -6.13 -4.47
CA THR A 191 26.70 -6.30 -5.60
C THR A 191 25.94 -6.56 -6.89
N TYR A 192 24.91 -7.39 -6.85
CA TYR A 192 24.09 -7.70 -8.02
C TYR A 192 23.26 -6.48 -8.46
N VAL A 193 22.61 -5.77 -7.51
CA VAL A 193 21.87 -4.55 -7.82
C VAL A 193 22.78 -3.50 -8.43
N ARG A 194 23.98 -3.26 -7.86
CA ARG A 194 25.01 -2.36 -8.44
C ARG A 194 25.39 -2.75 -9.86
N LYS A 195 25.55 -4.07 -10.13
CA LYS A 195 25.86 -4.58 -11.47
C LYS A 195 24.72 -4.27 -12.45
N LEU A 196 23.45 -4.38 -12.04
CA LEU A 196 22.32 -4.03 -12.89
C LEU A 196 22.28 -2.52 -13.17
N MET A 197 22.44 -1.69 -12.14
CA MET A 197 22.38 -0.23 -12.26
C MET A 197 23.56 0.39 -13.03
N ASN A 198 24.73 -0.24 -12.98
CA ASN A 198 25.92 0.23 -13.71
C ASN A 198 25.94 -0.20 -15.18
N ARG A 199 24.94 -0.96 -15.64
CA ARG A 199 24.79 -1.23 -17.07
C ARG A 199 24.50 0.07 -17.82
N LYS A 200 25.10 0.22 -19.01
CA LYS A 200 24.83 1.37 -19.88
C LYS A 200 23.47 1.25 -20.61
N THR A 201 22.70 0.21 -20.31
CA THR A 201 21.41 -0.11 -20.93
C THR A 201 20.39 -0.43 -19.85
N ASN A 202 19.14 -0.12 -20.10
CA ASN A 202 18.01 -0.46 -19.23
C ASN A 202 17.87 -1.99 -19.13
N VAL A 203 17.64 -2.50 -17.93
CA VAL A 203 17.41 -3.91 -17.65
C VAL A 203 15.90 -4.13 -17.50
N TYR A 204 15.29 -4.74 -18.50
CA TYR A 204 13.88 -5.08 -18.49
C TYR A 204 13.69 -6.50 -17.96
N LEU A 205 12.66 -6.66 -17.12
CA LEU A 205 12.24 -7.93 -16.54
C LEU A 205 10.76 -8.15 -16.84
N ASP A 206 10.38 -9.40 -17.03
CA ASP A 206 8.99 -9.82 -17.01
C ASP A 206 8.52 -10.16 -15.58
N ALA A 207 7.26 -10.60 -15.43
CA ALA A 207 6.69 -10.90 -14.14
C ALA A 207 7.38 -12.10 -13.44
N GLU A 208 7.78 -13.13 -14.20
CA GLU A 208 8.44 -14.31 -13.67
C GLU A 208 9.86 -13.97 -13.18
N GLU A 209 10.59 -13.16 -13.94
CA GLU A 209 11.92 -12.67 -13.55
C GLU A 209 11.84 -11.77 -12.32
N ALA A 210 10.81 -10.91 -12.23
CA ALA A 210 10.58 -10.05 -11.07
C ALA A 210 10.30 -10.87 -9.79
N VAL A 211 9.49 -11.92 -9.87
CA VAL A 211 9.24 -12.84 -8.75
C VAL A 211 10.50 -13.62 -8.38
N LYS A 212 11.23 -14.14 -9.35
CA LYS A 212 12.49 -14.85 -9.11
C LYS A 212 13.54 -14.00 -8.38
N LEU A 213 13.58 -12.70 -8.67
CA LEU A 213 14.46 -11.74 -8.01
C LEU A 213 13.91 -11.22 -6.68
N GLY A 214 12.70 -11.60 -6.31
CA GLY A 214 12.05 -11.18 -5.06
C GLY A 214 11.55 -9.73 -5.06
N ILE A 215 11.33 -9.15 -6.25
CA ILE A 215 10.70 -7.82 -6.40
C ILE A 215 9.20 -7.92 -6.13
N ALA A 216 8.59 -9.03 -6.50
CA ALA A 216 7.23 -9.42 -6.18
C ALA A 216 7.20 -10.86 -5.67
N ASP A 217 6.07 -11.32 -5.15
CA ASP A 217 5.88 -12.68 -4.61
C ASP A 217 4.88 -13.48 -5.45
N ILE A 218 3.85 -12.81 -6.01
CA ILE A 218 2.71 -13.46 -6.67
C ILE A 218 2.47 -12.81 -8.04
N ILE A 219 2.27 -13.64 -9.06
CA ILE A 219 1.78 -13.21 -10.38
C ILE A 219 0.24 -13.30 -10.38
N LEU A 220 -0.41 -12.17 -10.77
CA LEU A 220 -1.87 -12.07 -10.88
C LEU A 220 -2.39 -12.74 -12.16
#